data_ad4a2768208fe00435453650518b8188
#
_entry.id   ad4a2768208fe00435453650518b8188
#
_cell.length_a   1.000
_cell.length_b   1.000
_cell.length_c   1.000
_cell.angle_alpha   90.00
_cell.angle_beta   90.00
_cell.angle_gamma   90.00
#
_symmetry.space_group_name_H-M   'P 1'
#
loop_
_entity.id
_entity.type
_entity.pdbx_description
1 polymer ?
#
loop_
_entity_poly.entity_id
_entity_poly.type
_entity_poly.pdbx_seq_one_letter_code
_entity_poly.pdbx_strand_id
1 'polypeptide(L)'
;MGFFDKIKTLIFGPDYDKQVRNLDKRISELNAEKKLADIELEKLEKTKIKIPDFEVKPLEAKKIEVRSFSFPKIRPIRTMEDLMLKRKEEDAERRYKLKQQVTNNLDTIRAFINGEKSESAENLLFSTSSALSEVKDEQLNNLYEELLCDIKNLKDILRQRKIERLEEEERRKAAEEERKREQEWFKKQREEEGWQERERKAHAYEDKLAHEEETRRLEIERLTNLVTKKKEDADRILNYLRIKGVTRFYHFTDRQNLIRIKQLGGLYSWYYCEHNSIDIPNPGGDTDSRRLDTRYGLQDYVRLSFCDDHPMAYRKHKEGASLVLLYIDVDVAAFKETLFTDRNAASNSFSHGGDYEGLLKVNISATKRNYVSRNQGEIFHQHQAECMIKTFIPLKYITNIDNPRKMNFR
;
A
#
# COMPACT_ATOMS: atom_id res chain seq x y z
N MET A 1 -2.39 34.12 -18.42
CA MET A 1 -1.95 32.94 -17.72
C MET A 1 -0.94 33.34 -16.65
N GLY A 2 -1.31 33.27 -15.40
CA GLY A 2 -0.47 33.70 -14.28
C GLY A 2 0.72 32.76 -14.08
N PHE A 3 1.71 33.22 -13.33
CA PHE A 3 2.91 32.43 -12.99
C PHE A 3 2.53 31.07 -12.35
N PHE A 4 1.51 31.05 -11.51
CA PHE A 4 0.97 29.84 -10.88
C PHE A 4 0.34 28.84 -11.87
N ASP A 5 -0.33 29.34 -12.94
CA ASP A 5 -0.91 28.45 -13.97
C ASP A 5 0.19 27.75 -14.77
N LYS A 6 1.32 28.43 -15.02
CA LYS A 6 2.48 27.82 -15.68
C LYS A 6 3.14 26.75 -14.83
N ILE A 7 3.24 26.96 -13.52
CA ILE A 7 3.80 25.96 -12.58
C ILE A 7 2.87 24.75 -12.47
N LYS A 8 1.54 24.97 -12.34
CA LYS A 8 0.56 23.86 -12.34
C LYS A 8 0.65 23.02 -13.61
N THR A 9 0.73 23.66 -14.77
CA THR A 9 0.84 22.97 -16.06
C THR A 9 2.17 22.22 -16.21
N LEU A 10 3.24 22.72 -15.62
CA LEU A 10 4.57 22.10 -15.65
C LEU A 10 4.67 20.86 -14.73
N ILE A 11 4.02 20.91 -13.56
CA ILE A 11 4.07 19.85 -12.55
C ILE A 11 3.05 18.74 -12.81
N PHE A 12 1.84 19.11 -13.25
CA PHE A 12 0.69 18.20 -13.32
C PHE A 12 0.19 17.94 -14.76
N GLY A 13 0.80 18.60 -15.75
CA GLY A 13 0.42 18.50 -17.17
C GLY A 13 -0.76 19.41 -17.55
N PRO A 14 -0.97 19.60 -18.86
CA PRO A 14 -1.96 20.55 -19.38
C PRO A 14 -3.42 20.19 -19.07
N ASP A 15 -3.69 18.96 -18.65
CA ASP A 15 -5.04 18.46 -18.37
C ASP A 15 -5.39 18.38 -16.85
N TYR A 16 -4.53 18.92 -15.98
CA TYR A 16 -4.73 18.82 -14.51
C TYR A 16 -6.08 19.41 -14.06
N ASP A 17 -6.42 20.63 -14.49
CA ASP A 17 -7.68 21.27 -14.12
C ASP A 17 -8.91 20.53 -14.67
N LYS A 18 -8.75 19.78 -15.76
CA LYS A 18 -9.79 18.91 -16.30
C LYS A 18 -9.94 17.63 -15.48
N GLN A 19 -8.82 17.08 -15.04
CA GLN A 19 -8.82 15.90 -14.15
C GLN A 19 -9.42 16.22 -12.78
N VAL A 20 -9.08 17.38 -12.19
CA VAL A 20 -9.67 17.87 -10.93
C VAL A 20 -11.18 18.05 -11.07
N ARG A 21 -11.64 18.74 -12.13
CA ARG A 21 -13.09 18.89 -12.38
C ARG A 21 -13.81 17.58 -12.59
N ASN A 22 -13.18 16.58 -13.22
CA ASN A 22 -13.74 15.24 -13.37
C ASN A 22 -13.81 14.49 -12.03
N LEU A 23 -12.81 14.66 -11.14
CA LEU A 23 -12.83 14.11 -9.81
C LEU A 23 -13.90 14.75 -8.93
N ASP A 24 -14.04 16.08 -8.97
CA ASP A 24 -15.09 16.79 -8.24
C ASP A 24 -16.49 16.37 -8.70
N LYS A 25 -16.68 16.20 -10.00
CA LYS A 25 -17.91 15.66 -10.57
C LYS A 25 -18.19 14.25 -10.07
N ARG A 26 -17.17 13.39 -10.06
CA ARG A 26 -17.30 12.00 -9.58
C ARG A 26 -17.58 11.92 -8.08
N ILE A 27 -16.95 12.79 -7.27
CA ILE A 27 -17.24 12.94 -5.85
C ILE A 27 -18.69 13.38 -5.63
N SER A 28 -19.18 14.32 -6.44
CA SER A 28 -20.57 14.78 -6.37
C SER A 28 -21.56 13.66 -6.73
N GLU A 29 -21.27 12.87 -7.77
CA GLU A 29 -22.07 11.70 -8.18
C GLU A 29 -22.08 10.64 -7.06
N LEU A 30 -20.93 10.29 -6.47
CA LEU A 30 -20.84 9.34 -5.37
C LEU A 30 -21.56 9.81 -4.11
N ASN A 31 -21.54 11.11 -3.80
CA ASN A 31 -22.29 11.67 -2.68
C ASN A 31 -23.81 11.62 -2.92
N ALA A 32 -24.26 11.75 -4.18
CA ALA A 32 -25.66 11.58 -4.55
C ALA A 32 -26.09 10.11 -4.44
N GLU A 33 -25.25 9.17 -4.93
CA GLU A 33 -25.50 7.73 -4.79
C GLU A 33 -25.56 7.30 -3.32
N LYS A 34 -24.67 7.85 -2.47
CA LYS A 34 -24.67 7.61 -1.03
C LYS A 34 -25.98 8.07 -0.39
N LYS A 35 -26.45 9.29 -0.74
CA LYS A 35 -27.76 9.77 -0.23
C LYS A 35 -28.92 8.88 -0.63
N LEU A 36 -28.91 8.35 -1.85
CA LEU A 36 -29.95 7.40 -2.31
C LEU A 36 -29.88 6.08 -1.53
N ALA A 37 -28.67 5.55 -1.30
CA ALA A 37 -28.49 4.35 -0.49
C ALA A 37 -28.93 4.56 0.97
N ASP A 38 -28.64 5.71 1.58
CA ASP A 38 -29.09 6.04 2.93
C ASP A 38 -30.64 6.10 3.02
N ILE A 39 -31.30 6.64 1.98
CA ILE A 39 -32.77 6.67 1.89
C ILE A 39 -33.36 5.25 1.71
N GLU A 40 -32.72 4.38 0.93
CA GLU A 40 -33.12 2.98 0.78
C GLU A 40 -32.93 2.19 2.08
N LEU A 41 -31.83 2.42 2.79
CA LEU A 41 -31.57 1.81 4.10
C LEU A 41 -32.63 2.22 5.12
N GLU A 42 -33.00 3.51 5.16
CA GLU A 42 -34.07 4.01 6.04
C GLU A 42 -35.44 3.41 5.68
N LYS A 43 -35.70 3.15 4.38
CA LYS A 43 -36.91 2.43 3.94
C LYS A 43 -36.92 0.97 4.36
N LEU A 44 -35.75 0.28 4.28
CA LEU A 44 -35.58 -1.10 4.72
C LEU A 44 -35.73 -1.25 6.23
N GLU A 45 -35.20 -0.31 7.02
CA GLU A 45 -35.38 -0.30 8.48
C GLU A 45 -36.81 -0.05 8.92
N LYS A 46 -37.60 0.71 8.13
CA LYS A 46 -39.05 0.96 8.39
C LYS A 46 -39.93 -0.20 7.97
N THR A 47 -39.45 -1.10 7.10
CA THR A 47 -40.13 -2.35 6.79
C THR A 47 -39.83 -3.38 7.88
N LYS A 48 -40.53 -3.29 9.01
CA LYS A 48 -40.57 -4.36 10.00
C LYS A 48 -41.11 -5.61 9.32
N ILE A 49 -40.24 -6.50 8.88
CA ILE A 49 -40.62 -7.86 8.51
C ILE A 49 -41.11 -8.52 9.79
N LYS A 50 -42.42 -8.66 9.95
CA LYS A 50 -43.02 -9.56 10.94
C LYS A 50 -42.55 -10.97 10.58
N ILE A 51 -41.62 -11.50 11.36
CA ILE A 51 -41.29 -12.92 11.30
C ILE A 51 -42.54 -13.65 11.82
N PRO A 52 -43.15 -14.52 11.01
CA PRO A 52 -44.24 -15.34 11.51
C PRO A 52 -43.71 -16.27 12.59
N ASP A 53 -44.39 -16.34 13.74
CA ASP A 53 -44.12 -17.33 14.75
C ASP A 53 -44.27 -18.71 14.13
N PHE A 54 -43.19 -19.43 13.94
CA PHE A 54 -43.20 -20.82 13.55
C PHE A 54 -43.45 -21.66 14.81
N GLU A 55 -44.67 -22.09 15.02
CA GLU A 55 -44.97 -23.21 15.91
C GLU A 55 -44.24 -24.46 15.40
N VAL A 56 -43.23 -24.89 16.14
CA VAL A 56 -42.55 -26.17 15.89
C VAL A 56 -43.49 -27.28 16.39
N LYS A 57 -44.24 -27.92 15.49
CA LYS A 57 -44.91 -29.18 15.78
C LYS A 57 -43.87 -30.29 15.96
N PRO A 58 -44.00 -31.14 17.00
CA PRO A 58 -43.11 -32.28 17.18
C PRO A 58 -43.23 -33.25 16.01
N LEU A 59 -42.11 -33.56 15.38
CA LEU A 59 -42.08 -34.60 14.33
C LEU A 59 -42.19 -35.99 14.99
N GLU A 60 -43.28 -36.71 14.68
CA GLU A 60 -43.39 -38.12 15.00
C GLU A 60 -42.27 -38.92 14.29
N ALA A 61 -41.57 -39.74 15.08
CA ALA A 61 -40.50 -40.60 14.57
C ALA A 61 -41.04 -41.69 13.66
N LYS A 62 -40.96 -41.51 12.35
CA LYS A 62 -41.15 -42.60 11.38
C LYS A 62 -39.87 -43.47 11.40
N LYS A 63 -40.09 -44.77 11.66
CA LYS A 63 -39.03 -45.81 11.53
C LYS A 63 -38.44 -45.72 10.12
N ILE A 64 -37.15 -45.33 10.03
CA ILE A 64 -36.38 -45.37 8.79
C ILE A 64 -35.73 -46.76 8.69
N GLU A 65 -36.14 -47.51 7.66
CA GLU A 65 -35.45 -48.74 7.24
C GLU A 65 -33.99 -48.44 6.88
N VAL A 66 -33.06 -49.05 7.53
CA VAL A 66 -31.63 -48.94 7.26
C VAL A 66 -31.34 -49.69 5.96
N ARG A 67 -31.30 -48.97 4.84
CA ARG A 67 -30.65 -49.47 3.62
C ARG A 67 -29.16 -49.47 3.85
N SER A 68 -28.51 -50.61 3.61
CA SER A 68 -27.09 -50.81 3.69
C SER A 68 -26.35 -49.78 2.83
N PHE A 69 -25.72 -48.79 3.47
CA PHE A 69 -24.81 -47.90 2.82
C PHE A 69 -23.45 -48.59 2.71
N SER A 70 -22.96 -48.78 1.47
CA SER A 70 -21.58 -49.11 1.22
C SER A 70 -20.73 -47.90 1.61
N PHE A 71 -19.83 -48.07 2.56
CA PHE A 71 -18.91 -47.05 2.98
C PHE A 71 -18.05 -46.57 1.79
N PRO A 72 -18.03 -45.28 1.45
CA PRO A 72 -17.04 -44.77 0.52
C PRO A 72 -15.65 -45.02 1.08
N LYS A 73 -14.74 -45.48 0.21
CA LYS A 73 -13.34 -45.75 0.54
C LYS A 73 -12.80 -44.62 1.42
N ILE A 74 -12.40 -44.97 2.64
CA ILE A 74 -11.75 -44.08 3.59
C ILE A 74 -10.52 -43.50 2.88
N ARG A 75 -10.52 -42.18 2.66
CA ARG A 75 -9.31 -41.48 2.28
C ARG A 75 -8.27 -41.69 3.36
N PRO A 76 -6.99 -41.85 2.99
CA PRO A 76 -5.96 -42.09 3.98
C PRO A 76 -6.02 -40.99 5.06
N ILE A 77 -6.01 -41.44 6.30
CA ILE A 77 -5.99 -40.58 7.50
C ILE A 77 -4.74 -39.71 7.36
N ARG A 78 -4.94 -38.41 7.21
CA ARG A 78 -3.83 -37.46 7.32
C ARG A 78 -3.16 -37.67 8.67
N THR A 79 -1.85 -37.72 8.70
CA THR A 79 -1.10 -37.87 9.95
C THR A 79 -1.51 -36.75 10.91
N MET A 80 -1.43 -37.02 12.22
CA MET A 80 -1.71 -36.01 13.25
C MET A 80 -0.82 -34.76 13.05
N GLU A 81 0.38 -34.95 12.50
CA GLU A 81 1.31 -33.90 12.15
C GLU A 81 0.79 -33.01 11.01
N ASP A 82 0.22 -33.59 9.95
CA ASP A 82 -0.39 -32.83 8.84
C ASP A 82 -1.58 -31.98 9.31
N LEU A 83 -2.39 -32.53 10.23
CA LEU A 83 -3.51 -31.79 10.84
C LEU A 83 -3.03 -30.67 11.79
N MET A 84 -1.95 -30.91 12.51
CA MET A 84 -1.34 -29.88 13.37
C MET A 84 -0.65 -28.79 12.55
N LEU A 85 0.02 -29.16 11.46
CA LEU A 85 0.65 -28.21 10.54
C LEU A 85 -0.42 -27.31 9.88
N LYS A 86 -1.47 -27.93 9.35
CA LYS A 86 -2.59 -27.18 8.75
C LYS A 86 -3.28 -26.25 9.75
N ARG A 87 -3.49 -26.70 11.00
CA ARG A 87 -4.01 -25.82 12.07
C ARG A 87 -3.09 -24.64 12.35
N LYS A 88 -1.77 -24.86 12.41
CA LYS A 88 -0.79 -23.79 12.62
C LYS A 88 -0.80 -22.77 11.46
N GLU A 89 -0.94 -23.23 10.23
CA GLU A 89 -1.05 -22.37 9.04
C GLU A 89 -2.36 -21.56 9.06
N GLU A 90 -3.50 -22.21 9.35
CA GLU A 90 -4.81 -21.57 9.49
C GLU A 90 -4.81 -20.53 10.63
N ASP A 91 -4.19 -20.84 11.77
CA ASP A 91 -4.04 -19.94 12.91
C ASP A 91 -3.11 -18.75 12.57
N ALA A 92 -2.04 -18.97 11.82
CA ALA A 92 -1.13 -17.93 11.39
C ALA A 92 -1.83 -16.97 10.38
N GLU A 93 -2.56 -17.52 9.42
CA GLU A 93 -3.35 -16.74 8.46
C GLU A 93 -4.46 -15.94 9.15
N ARG A 94 -5.15 -16.56 10.12
CA ARG A 94 -6.17 -15.89 10.93
C ARG A 94 -5.57 -14.72 11.71
N ARG A 95 -4.43 -14.94 12.39
CA ARG A 95 -3.73 -13.88 13.13
C ARG A 95 -3.26 -12.75 12.22
N TYR A 96 -2.75 -13.06 11.05
CA TYR A 96 -2.35 -12.06 10.06
C TYR A 96 -3.52 -11.19 9.60
N LYS A 97 -4.66 -11.81 9.23
CA LYS A 97 -5.89 -11.10 8.85
C LYS A 97 -6.41 -10.23 9.99
N LEU A 98 -6.39 -10.77 11.22
CA LEU A 98 -6.82 -10.06 12.42
C LEU A 98 -5.90 -8.86 12.71
N LYS A 99 -4.59 -9.02 12.57
CA LYS A 99 -3.62 -7.93 12.72
C LYS A 99 -3.86 -6.82 11.70
N GLN A 100 -4.07 -7.16 10.43
CA GLN A 100 -4.44 -6.18 9.40
C GLN A 100 -5.75 -5.43 9.74
N GLN A 101 -6.76 -6.16 10.19
CA GLN A 101 -8.03 -5.56 10.59
C GLN A 101 -7.85 -4.59 11.75
N VAL A 102 -7.09 -4.97 12.79
CA VAL A 102 -6.78 -4.11 13.93
C VAL A 102 -6.01 -2.86 13.46
N THR A 103 -4.98 -3.01 12.66
CA THR A 103 -4.22 -1.88 12.10
C THR A 103 -5.12 -0.90 11.35
N ASN A 104 -5.95 -1.39 10.43
CA ASN A 104 -6.89 -0.56 9.68
C ASN A 104 -7.91 0.15 10.60
N ASN A 105 -8.38 -0.53 11.65
CA ASN A 105 -9.28 0.07 12.62
C ASN A 105 -8.59 1.20 13.39
N LEU A 106 -7.35 0.99 13.85
CA LEU A 106 -6.57 2.00 14.60
C LEU A 106 -6.29 3.23 13.72
N ASP A 107 -5.98 3.04 12.45
CA ASP A 107 -5.82 4.15 11.49
C ASP A 107 -7.14 4.91 11.28
N THR A 108 -8.26 4.19 11.24
CA THR A 108 -9.60 4.78 11.12
C THR A 108 -9.96 5.56 12.38
N ILE A 109 -9.63 5.04 13.56
CA ILE A 109 -9.83 5.73 14.84
C ILE A 109 -9.02 7.03 14.87
N ARG A 110 -7.77 7.02 14.43
CA ARG A 110 -6.93 8.21 14.31
C ARG A 110 -7.58 9.27 13.39
N ALA A 111 -8.15 8.83 12.26
CA ALA A 111 -8.89 9.72 11.37
C ALA A 111 -10.15 10.30 12.03
N PHE A 112 -10.87 9.54 12.84
CA PHE A 112 -12.02 10.02 13.60
C PHE A 112 -11.62 11.03 14.68
N ILE A 113 -10.51 10.80 15.39
CA ILE A 113 -9.95 11.74 16.37
C ILE A 113 -9.62 13.07 15.69
N ASN A 114 -8.91 13.03 14.55
CA ASN A 114 -8.56 14.21 13.76
C ASN A 114 -9.79 14.97 13.22
N GLY A 115 -10.88 14.28 12.98
CA GLY A 115 -12.17 14.83 12.56
C GLY A 115 -13.09 15.21 13.72
N GLU A 116 -12.62 15.23 14.97
CA GLU A 116 -13.38 15.52 16.20
C GLU A 116 -14.62 14.59 16.40
N LYS A 117 -14.61 13.39 15.82
CA LYS A 117 -15.69 12.38 15.95
C LYS A 117 -15.45 11.42 17.13
N SER A 118 -15.43 11.96 18.35
CA SER A 118 -15.06 11.22 19.57
C SER A 118 -15.90 9.98 19.83
N GLU A 119 -17.21 10.04 19.59
CA GLU A 119 -18.13 8.93 19.82
C GLU A 119 -17.88 7.76 18.82
N SER A 120 -17.66 8.09 17.54
CA SER A 120 -17.30 7.09 16.51
C SER A 120 -15.96 6.45 16.79
N ALA A 121 -14.98 7.23 17.24
CA ALA A 121 -13.65 6.75 17.62
C ALA A 121 -13.74 5.77 18.80
N GLU A 122 -14.48 6.13 19.83
CA GLU A 122 -14.66 5.30 21.05
C GLU A 122 -15.36 3.97 20.75
N ASN A 123 -16.45 4.02 19.98
CA ASN A 123 -17.19 2.81 19.59
C ASN A 123 -16.32 1.86 18.77
N LEU A 124 -15.54 2.40 17.84
CA LEU A 124 -14.63 1.59 17.03
C LEU A 124 -13.46 1.06 17.87
N LEU A 125 -12.94 1.88 18.81
CA LEU A 125 -11.89 1.46 19.73
C LEU A 125 -12.39 0.32 20.63
N PHE A 126 -13.58 0.45 21.21
CA PHE A 126 -14.20 -0.59 22.03
C PHE A 126 -14.41 -1.89 21.26
N SER A 127 -14.94 -1.81 20.03
CA SER A 127 -15.13 -3.01 19.19
C SER A 127 -13.79 -3.64 18.75
N THR A 128 -12.71 -2.87 18.72
CA THR A 128 -11.38 -3.35 18.32
C THR A 128 -10.64 -4.05 19.48
N SER A 129 -11.00 -3.80 20.74
CA SER A 129 -10.31 -4.30 21.93
C SER A 129 -10.24 -5.85 22.00
N SER A 130 -11.33 -6.51 21.61
CA SER A 130 -11.40 -7.98 21.59
C SER A 130 -10.43 -8.58 20.57
N ALA A 131 -10.42 -8.01 19.36
CA ALA A 131 -9.51 -8.44 18.30
C ALA A 131 -8.03 -8.18 18.66
N LEU A 132 -7.75 -7.04 19.29
CA LEU A 132 -6.41 -6.67 19.75
C LEU A 132 -5.85 -7.66 20.78
N SER A 133 -6.68 -8.11 21.73
CA SER A 133 -6.28 -9.09 22.75
C SER A 133 -5.86 -10.44 22.16
N GLU A 134 -6.41 -10.81 20.98
CA GLU A 134 -6.03 -12.03 20.27
C GLU A 134 -4.72 -11.88 19.49
N VAL A 135 -4.41 -10.66 19.00
CA VAL A 135 -3.22 -10.39 18.19
C VAL A 135 -1.94 -10.42 19.02
N LYS A 136 -1.98 -9.99 20.29
CA LYS A 136 -0.84 -9.93 21.23
C LYS A 136 0.38 -9.18 20.66
N ASP A 137 0.15 -8.06 20.02
CA ASP A 137 1.19 -7.21 19.43
C ASP A 137 1.41 -5.99 20.32
N GLU A 138 2.61 -5.85 20.86
CA GLU A 138 2.96 -4.77 21.80
C GLU A 138 2.87 -3.39 21.15
N GLN A 139 3.27 -3.27 19.89
CA GLN A 139 3.20 -1.98 19.17
C GLN A 139 1.77 -1.54 18.93
N LEU A 140 0.89 -2.46 18.57
CA LEU A 140 -0.54 -2.17 18.39
C LEU A 140 -1.24 -1.91 19.72
N ASN A 141 -0.83 -2.58 20.80
CA ASN A 141 -1.32 -2.29 22.15
C ASN A 141 -0.93 -0.88 22.61
N ASN A 142 0.33 -0.50 22.41
CA ASN A 142 0.80 0.84 22.75
C ASN A 142 0.04 1.92 21.95
N LEU A 143 -0.17 1.69 20.66
CA LEU A 143 -0.97 2.58 19.81
C LEU A 143 -2.43 2.66 20.26
N TYR A 144 -3.02 1.53 20.68
CA TYR A 144 -4.38 1.50 21.22
C TYR A 144 -4.52 2.34 22.50
N GLU A 145 -3.57 2.18 23.43
CA GLU A 145 -3.54 2.98 24.68
C GLU A 145 -3.31 4.48 24.39
N GLU A 146 -2.45 4.80 23.43
CA GLU A 146 -2.27 6.18 22.95
C GLU A 146 -3.59 6.76 22.44
N LEU A 147 -4.28 6.06 21.56
CA LEU A 147 -5.55 6.48 20.99
C LEU A 147 -6.67 6.55 22.04
N LEU A 148 -6.65 5.67 23.03
CA LEU A 148 -7.58 5.72 24.17
C LEU A 148 -7.38 7.00 24.98
N CYS A 149 -6.13 7.40 25.20
CA CYS A 149 -5.78 8.64 25.86
C CYS A 149 -6.23 9.86 25.04
N ASP A 150 -5.97 9.84 23.73
CA ASP A 150 -6.35 10.91 22.81
C ASP A 150 -7.87 11.10 22.75
N ILE A 151 -8.66 10.02 22.79
CA ILE A 151 -10.12 10.09 22.85
C ILE A 151 -10.59 10.75 24.15
N LYS A 152 -9.96 10.42 25.30
CA LYS A 152 -10.29 11.07 26.58
C LYS A 152 -10.02 12.58 26.54
N ASN A 153 -8.84 12.95 26.07
CA ASN A 153 -8.44 14.36 25.92
C ASN A 153 -9.41 15.11 25.00
N LEU A 154 -9.79 14.53 23.88
CA LEU A 154 -10.76 15.11 22.96
C LEU A 154 -12.14 15.28 23.61
N LYS A 155 -12.62 14.30 24.39
CA LYS A 155 -13.89 14.41 25.12
C LYS A 155 -13.88 15.52 26.15
N ASP A 156 -12.79 15.66 26.88
CA ASP A 156 -12.67 16.73 27.90
C ASP A 156 -12.63 18.12 27.23
N ILE A 157 -11.93 18.26 26.12
CA ILE A 157 -11.93 19.49 25.30
C ILE A 157 -13.35 19.81 24.80
N LEU A 158 -14.06 18.81 24.26
CA LEU A 158 -15.44 18.99 23.76
C LEU A 158 -16.44 19.32 24.90
N ARG A 159 -16.24 18.71 26.06
CA ARG A 159 -17.05 19.02 27.26
C ARG A 159 -16.82 20.44 27.74
N GLN A 160 -15.58 20.86 27.85
CA GLN A 160 -15.20 22.20 28.24
C GLN A 160 -15.77 23.27 27.27
N ARG A 161 -15.63 23.01 25.94
CA ARG A 161 -16.23 23.88 24.90
C ARG A 161 -17.76 23.96 25.00
N LYS A 162 -18.43 22.87 25.41
CA LYS A 162 -19.90 22.90 25.60
C LYS A 162 -20.32 23.74 26.79
N ILE A 163 -19.58 23.66 27.90
CA ILE A 163 -19.83 24.48 29.09
C ILE A 163 -19.58 25.95 28.76
N GLU A 164 -18.46 26.27 28.11
CA GLU A 164 -18.14 27.63 27.70
C GLU A 164 -19.19 28.26 26.77
N ARG A 165 -19.74 27.42 25.84
CA ARG A 165 -20.84 27.86 24.96
C ARG A 165 -22.12 28.19 25.73
N LEU A 166 -22.48 27.35 26.70
CA LEU A 166 -23.70 27.61 27.52
C LEU A 166 -23.57 28.86 28.39
N GLU A 167 -22.42 29.07 29.01
CA GLU A 167 -22.13 30.28 29.78
C GLU A 167 -22.08 31.53 28.89
N GLU A 168 -21.55 31.41 27.67
CA GLU A 168 -21.55 32.52 26.72
C GLU A 168 -22.95 32.86 26.19
N GLU A 169 -23.82 31.84 26.02
CA GLU A 169 -25.22 32.04 25.62
C GLU A 169 -26.04 32.71 26.71
N GLU A 170 -25.82 32.37 27.99
CA GLU A 170 -26.45 33.06 29.13
C GLU A 170 -25.97 34.52 29.26
N ARG A 171 -24.67 34.77 29.07
CA ARG A 171 -24.14 36.15 29.03
C ARG A 171 -24.66 36.95 27.84
N ARG A 172 -24.89 36.30 26.70
CA ARG A 172 -25.50 36.94 25.53
C ARG A 172 -26.92 37.36 25.77
N LYS A 173 -27.74 36.53 26.45
CA LYS A 173 -29.14 36.88 26.80
C LYS A 173 -29.21 38.08 27.75
N ALA A 174 -28.23 38.22 28.62
CA ALA A 174 -28.15 39.37 29.55
C ALA A 174 -27.61 40.68 28.93
N ALA A 175 -26.87 40.55 27.80
CA ALA A 175 -26.18 41.69 27.19
C ALA A 175 -26.80 42.17 25.85
N GLU A 176 -27.93 41.59 25.44
CA GLU A 176 -28.47 41.73 24.08
C GLU A 176 -28.99 43.15 23.73
N GLU A 177 -29.44 43.92 24.69
CA GLU A 177 -29.96 45.26 24.42
C GLU A 177 -28.88 46.36 24.27
N GLU A 178 -27.72 46.14 24.89
CA GLU A 178 -26.63 47.15 24.87
C GLU A 178 -25.67 46.92 23.64
N ARG A 179 -25.73 45.74 23.04
CA ARG A 179 -24.74 45.30 22.03
C ARG A 179 -25.07 45.56 20.56
N LYS A 180 -26.26 46.00 20.20
CA LYS A 180 -26.64 46.14 18.76
C LYS A 180 -25.76 47.11 17.98
N ARG A 181 -25.23 48.13 18.62
CA ARG A 181 -24.33 49.11 17.95
C ARG A 181 -22.86 48.64 17.89
N GLU A 182 -22.38 47.88 18.89
CA GLU A 182 -21.02 47.32 18.86
C GLU A 182 -20.90 46.08 17.98
N GLN A 183 -22.01 45.34 17.79
CA GLN A 183 -22.00 44.07 17.04
C GLN A 183 -21.55 44.19 15.60
N GLU A 184 -21.92 45.26 14.86
CA GLU A 184 -21.52 45.41 13.46
C GLU A 184 -20.01 45.70 13.31
N TRP A 185 -19.44 46.50 14.24
CA TRP A 185 -18.01 46.77 14.22
C TRP A 185 -17.18 45.55 14.63
N PHE A 186 -17.58 44.85 15.69
CA PHE A 186 -16.94 43.62 16.13
C PHE A 186 -17.11 42.48 15.10
N LYS A 187 -18.23 42.44 14.39
CA LYS A 187 -18.46 41.48 13.34
C LYS A 187 -17.49 41.67 12.15
N LYS A 188 -17.30 42.92 11.74
CA LYS A 188 -16.31 43.23 10.68
C LYS A 188 -14.88 42.90 11.09
N GLN A 189 -14.49 43.23 12.34
CA GLN A 189 -13.15 42.90 12.82
C GLN A 189 -12.92 41.38 12.92
N ARG A 190 -13.92 40.64 13.44
CA ARG A 190 -13.79 39.14 13.48
C ARG A 190 -13.76 38.48 12.12
N GLU A 191 -14.50 39.02 11.16
CA GLU A 191 -14.43 38.54 9.78
C GLU A 191 -13.03 38.74 9.18
N GLU A 192 -12.43 39.89 9.50
CA GLU A 192 -11.09 40.24 9.04
C GLU A 192 -10.00 39.47 9.78
N GLU A 193 -10.08 39.32 11.10
CA GLU A 193 -9.17 38.49 11.91
C GLU A 193 -9.32 36.99 11.55
N GLY A 194 -10.54 36.50 11.35
CA GLY A 194 -10.82 35.12 10.93
C GLY A 194 -10.35 34.85 9.51
N TRP A 195 -10.32 35.84 8.62
CA TRP A 195 -9.72 35.74 7.30
C TRP A 195 -8.19 35.64 7.41
N GLN A 196 -7.57 36.53 8.18
CA GLN A 196 -6.12 36.51 8.43
C GLN A 196 -5.64 35.25 9.14
N GLU A 197 -6.43 34.67 10.04
CA GLU A 197 -6.07 33.42 10.71
C GLU A 197 -6.21 32.21 9.78
N ARG A 198 -7.25 32.17 8.92
CA ARG A 198 -7.39 31.14 7.88
C ARG A 198 -6.26 31.23 6.85
N GLU A 199 -5.89 32.43 6.45
CA GLU A 199 -4.79 32.68 5.55
C GLU A 199 -3.45 32.21 6.16
N ARG A 200 -3.19 32.53 7.44
CA ARG A 200 -2.01 32.02 8.17
C ARG A 200 -1.98 30.52 8.28
N LYS A 201 -3.12 29.87 8.58
CA LYS A 201 -3.21 28.41 8.65
C LYS A 201 -3.02 27.75 7.28
N ALA A 202 -3.55 28.36 6.23
CA ALA A 202 -3.33 27.91 4.87
C ALA A 202 -1.85 28.02 4.46
N HIS A 203 -1.21 29.16 4.74
CA HIS A 203 0.23 29.31 4.50
C HIS A 203 1.08 28.33 5.32
N ALA A 204 0.77 28.15 6.60
CA ALA A 204 1.48 27.19 7.44
C ALA A 204 1.34 25.74 6.95
N TYR A 205 0.17 25.39 6.40
CA TYR A 205 -0.05 24.08 5.76
C TYR A 205 0.71 23.96 4.43
N GLU A 206 0.68 25.01 3.60
CA GLU A 206 1.46 25.07 2.36
C GLU A 206 2.96 24.99 2.63
N ASP A 207 3.46 25.73 3.63
CA ASP A 207 4.85 25.68 4.07
C ASP A 207 5.26 24.28 4.56
N LYS A 208 4.37 23.61 5.29
CA LYS A 208 4.60 22.23 5.72
C LYS A 208 4.68 21.26 4.54
N LEU A 209 3.75 21.35 3.60
CA LEU A 209 3.78 20.53 2.38
C LEU A 209 5.03 20.81 1.55
N ALA A 210 5.40 22.08 1.38
CA ALA A 210 6.61 22.48 0.67
C ALA A 210 7.88 21.91 1.34
N HIS A 211 7.92 21.95 2.67
CA HIS A 211 9.03 21.38 3.44
C HIS A 211 9.09 19.84 3.31
N GLU A 212 7.95 19.15 3.35
CA GLU A 212 7.89 17.69 3.15
C GLU A 212 8.31 17.30 1.73
N GLU A 213 7.89 18.06 0.72
CA GLU A 213 8.30 17.84 -0.68
C GLU A 213 9.80 18.10 -0.87
N GLU A 214 10.32 19.17 -0.28
CA GLU A 214 11.76 19.49 -0.34
C GLU A 214 12.58 18.41 0.36
N THR A 215 12.17 17.98 1.54
CA THR A 215 12.84 16.89 2.27
C THR A 215 12.87 15.61 1.44
N ARG A 216 11.74 15.28 0.80
CA ARG A 216 11.65 14.12 -0.10
C ARG A 216 12.55 14.28 -1.32
N ARG A 217 12.57 15.46 -1.92
CA ARG A 217 13.45 15.77 -3.07
C ARG A 217 14.93 15.60 -2.71
N LEU A 218 15.34 16.14 -1.58
CA LEU A 218 16.71 16.02 -1.09
C LEU A 218 17.11 14.56 -0.81
N GLU A 219 16.20 13.79 -0.24
CA GLU A 219 16.45 12.37 0.00
C GLU A 219 16.55 11.57 -1.32
N ILE A 220 15.67 11.83 -2.28
CA ILE A 220 15.76 11.23 -3.63
C ILE A 220 17.08 11.61 -4.29
N GLU A 221 17.50 12.86 -4.19
CA GLU A 221 18.78 13.33 -4.74
C GLU A 221 19.97 12.65 -4.03
N ARG A 222 19.96 12.59 -2.71
CA ARG A 222 20.99 11.91 -1.89
C ARG A 222 21.11 10.44 -2.29
N LEU A 223 19.99 9.72 -2.35
CA LEU A 223 19.97 8.31 -2.74
C LEU A 223 20.40 8.14 -4.20
N THR A 224 19.93 9.00 -5.10
CA THR A 224 20.36 8.99 -6.50
C THR A 224 21.86 9.11 -6.62
N ASN A 225 22.47 10.10 -5.96
CA ASN A 225 23.91 10.33 -5.99
C ASN A 225 24.69 9.16 -5.37
N LEU A 226 24.11 8.50 -4.37
CA LEU A 226 24.73 7.33 -3.74
C LEU A 226 24.73 6.12 -4.68
N VAL A 227 23.55 5.76 -5.22
CA VAL A 227 23.39 4.52 -5.98
C VAL A 227 23.95 4.59 -7.40
N THR A 228 23.97 5.80 -8.02
CA THR A 228 24.44 5.97 -9.41
C THR A 228 25.96 6.09 -9.56
N LYS A 229 26.71 6.00 -8.45
CA LYS A 229 28.17 5.89 -8.54
C LYS A 229 28.53 4.68 -9.38
N LYS A 230 29.38 4.88 -10.37
CA LYS A 230 29.82 3.81 -11.27
C LYS A 230 30.89 2.95 -10.63
N LYS A 231 30.93 1.68 -10.99
CA LYS A 231 32.02 0.77 -10.69
C LYS A 231 33.18 0.98 -11.67
N GLU A 232 34.35 0.48 -11.33
CA GLU A 232 35.57 0.68 -12.14
C GLU A 232 35.47 0.02 -13.53
N ASP A 233 34.82 -1.12 -13.62
CA ASP A 233 34.61 -1.88 -14.86
C ASP A 233 33.29 -1.57 -15.58
N ALA A 234 32.65 -0.43 -15.25
CA ALA A 234 31.36 -0.01 -15.80
C ALA A 234 31.29 -0.07 -17.32
N ASP A 235 32.29 0.49 -18.00
CA ASP A 235 32.31 0.54 -19.46
C ASP A 235 32.45 -0.86 -20.08
N ARG A 236 33.20 -1.74 -19.45
CA ARG A 236 33.37 -3.14 -19.87
C ARG A 236 32.04 -3.89 -19.73
N ILE A 237 31.32 -3.71 -18.62
CA ILE A 237 30.01 -4.29 -18.37
C ILE A 237 28.99 -3.80 -19.42
N LEU A 238 28.86 -2.49 -19.60
CA LEU A 238 27.90 -1.91 -20.55
C LEU A 238 28.20 -2.31 -21.99
N ASN A 239 29.47 -2.33 -22.39
CA ASN A 239 29.86 -2.79 -23.71
C ASN A 239 29.51 -4.27 -23.95
N TYR A 240 29.79 -5.13 -22.96
CA TYR A 240 29.41 -6.55 -23.06
C TYR A 240 27.91 -6.72 -23.19
N LEU A 241 27.10 -6.04 -22.36
CA LEU A 241 25.62 -6.11 -22.46
C LEU A 241 25.13 -5.63 -23.82
N ARG A 242 25.71 -4.56 -24.37
CA ARG A 242 25.39 -4.05 -25.70
C ARG A 242 25.72 -5.06 -26.81
N ILE A 243 26.92 -5.66 -26.77
CA ILE A 243 27.34 -6.70 -27.73
C ILE A 243 26.40 -7.90 -27.64
N LYS A 244 25.99 -8.27 -26.42
CA LYS A 244 25.01 -9.34 -26.21
C LYS A 244 23.57 -8.91 -26.53
N GLY A 245 23.33 -7.66 -26.96
CA GLY A 245 22.02 -7.14 -27.31
C GLY A 245 21.06 -7.05 -26.12
N VAL A 246 21.57 -6.80 -24.92
CA VAL A 246 20.78 -6.43 -23.74
C VAL A 246 20.71 -4.91 -23.72
N THR A 247 19.54 -4.36 -24.01
CA THR A 247 19.30 -2.90 -24.09
C THR A 247 18.54 -2.37 -22.90
N ARG A 248 17.96 -3.25 -22.09
CA ARG A 248 17.16 -2.92 -20.90
C ARG A 248 17.05 -4.13 -20.00
N PHE A 249 16.68 -3.86 -18.75
CA PHE A 249 16.17 -4.86 -17.81
C PHE A 249 14.68 -4.69 -17.62
N TYR A 250 14.08 -5.66 -16.94
CA TYR A 250 12.65 -5.73 -16.73
C TYR A 250 12.31 -5.82 -15.25
N HIS A 251 11.30 -5.06 -14.82
CA HIS A 251 10.73 -5.18 -13.50
C HIS A 251 9.22 -5.30 -13.62
N PHE A 252 8.63 -6.39 -13.13
CA PHE A 252 7.18 -6.53 -13.09
C PHE A 252 6.66 -6.12 -11.71
N THR A 253 5.59 -5.35 -11.71
CA THR A 253 4.95 -4.86 -10.49
C THR A 253 3.44 -4.81 -10.68
N ASP A 254 2.68 -4.79 -9.58
CA ASP A 254 1.25 -4.52 -9.68
C ASP A 254 1.00 -3.09 -10.14
N ARG A 255 -0.07 -2.92 -10.94
CA ARG A 255 -0.46 -1.62 -11.48
C ARG A 255 -0.74 -0.58 -10.40
N GLN A 256 -1.26 -0.98 -9.26
CA GLN A 256 -1.58 -0.09 -8.15
C GLN A 256 -0.32 0.56 -7.54
N ASN A 257 0.84 -0.08 -7.68
CA ASN A 257 2.10 0.47 -7.18
C ASN A 257 2.64 1.64 -8.02
N LEU A 258 2.16 1.84 -9.27
CA LEU A 258 2.72 2.85 -10.19
C LEU A 258 2.64 4.28 -9.66
N ILE A 259 1.51 4.63 -9.03
CA ILE A 259 1.33 5.96 -8.45
C ILE A 259 2.38 6.20 -7.37
N ARG A 260 2.59 5.19 -6.54
CA ARG A 260 3.56 5.27 -5.44
C ARG A 260 4.99 5.35 -5.94
N ILE A 261 5.34 4.56 -6.96
CA ILE A 261 6.66 4.60 -7.61
C ILE A 261 6.95 6.01 -8.15
N LYS A 262 5.97 6.66 -8.80
CA LYS A 262 6.11 8.03 -9.29
C LYS A 262 6.27 9.04 -8.16
N GLN A 263 5.42 8.98 -7.13
CA GLN A 263 5.45 9.87 -5.97
C GLN A 263 6.76 9.79 -5.19
N LEU A 264 7.34 8.59 -5.11
CA LEU A 264 8.57 8.32 -4.39
C LEU A 264 9.83 8.54 -5.25
N GLY A 265 9.68 8.91 -6.53
CA GLY A 265 10.80 9.20 -7.43
C GLY A 265 11.56 7.97 -7.92
N GLY A 266 11.01 6.74 -7.78
CA GLY A 266 11.63 5.52 -8.28
C GLY A 266 11.20 4.24 -7.58
N LEU A 267 11.94 3.16 -7.86
CA LEU A 267 11.76 1.84 -7.25
C LEU A 267 12.70 1.67 -6.07
N TYR A 268 12.16 1.29 -4.93
CA TYR A 268 12.92 1.00 -3.71
C TYR A 268 12.94 -0.50 -3.42
N SER A 269 13.99 -0.96 -2.72
CA SER A 269 14.00 -2.30 -2.15
C SER A 269 12.85 -2.45 -1.13
N TRP A 270 12.36 -3.67 -0.96
CA TRP A 270 11.33 -3.94 0.05
C TRP A 270 11.85 -3.63 1.46
N TYR A 271 13.14 -3.88 1.71
CA TYR A 271 13.79 -3.62 2.99
C TYR A 271 13.81 -2.12 3.32
N TYR A 272 14.21 -1.28 2.37
CA TYR A 272 14.18 0.17 2.54
C TYR A 272 12.75 0.68 2.80
N CYS A 273 11.78 0.18 2.06
CA CYS A 273 10.38 0.56 2.25
C CYS A 273 9.88 0.22 3.66
N GLU A 274 10.18 -0.98 4.15
CA GLU A 274 9.75 -1.43 5.47
C GLU A 274 10.41 -0.60 6.59
N HIS A 275 11.73 -0.32 6.50
CA HIS A 275 12.46 0.45 7.50
C HIS A 275 12.10 1.94 7.53
N ASN A 276 11.62 2.49 6.41
CA ASN A 276 11.21 3.89 6.31
C ASN A 276 9.68 4.06 6.32
N SER A 277 8.94 3.04 6.71
CA SER A 277 7.47 3.06 6.80
C SER A 277 6.80 3.51 5.49
N ILE A 278 7.41 3.13 4.36
CA ILE A 278 6.86 3.37 3.02
C ILE A 278 5.86 2.26 2.71
N ASP A 279 4.59 2.62 2.63
CA ASP A 279 3.55 1.69 2.23
C ASP A 279 3.60 1.37 0.74
N ILE A 280 3.57 0.06 0.42
CA ILE A 280 3.46 -0.46 -0.94
C ILE A 280 2.12 -1.21 -1.03
N PRO A 281 1.16 -0.74 -1.85
CA PRO A 281 -0.17 -1.33 -1.94
C PRO A 281 -0.17 -2.84 -2.21
N ASN A 282 0.68 -3.29 -3.14
CA ASN A 282 0.80 -4.71 -3.51
C ASN A 282 2.28 -5.13 -3.63
N PRO A 283 2.92 -5.52 -2.52
CA PRO A 283 4.32 -5.93 -2.53
C PRO A 283 4.51 -7.24 -3.32
N GLY A 284 5.57 -7.27 -4.16
CA GLY A 284 5.83 -8.40 -5.07
C GLY A 284 6.36 -9.66 -4.40
N GLY A 285 7.15 -9.53 -3.34
CA GLY A 285 7.80 -10.63 -2.63
C GLY A 285 6.88 -11.27 -1.59
N ASP A 286 6.86 -12.61 -1.52
CA ASP A 286 6.26 -13.36 -0.42
C ASP A 286 7.23 -13.45 0.79
N THR A 287 6.71 -13.91 1.92
CA THR A 287 7.48 -14.04 3.18
C THR A 287 8.69 -14.94 3.03
N ASP A 288 8.58 -16.03 2.27
CA ASP A 288 9.69 -16.97 2.07
C ASP A 288 10.80 -16.35 1.23
N SER A 289 10.43 -15.62 0.18
CA SER A 289 11.38 -14.86 -0.64
C SER A 289 12.15 -13.83 0.21
N ARG A 290 11.46 -13.06 1.05
CA ARG A 290 12.08 -12.07 1.94
C ARG A 290 13.02 -12.70 2.95
N ARG A 291 12.65 -13.85 3.52
CA ARG A 291 13.50 -14.61 4.44
C ARG A 291 14.80 -15.08 3.76
N LEU A 292 14.71 -15.56 2.53
CA LEU A 292 15.89 -15.95 1.75
C LEU A 292 16.76 -14.74 1.42
N ASP A 293 16.15 -13.62 1.03
CA ASP A 293 16.86 -12.37 0.79
C ASP A 293 17.67 -11.93 2.01
N THR A 294 17.06 -11.98 3.19
CA THR A 294 17.72 -11.64 4.46
C THR A 294 18.86 -12.61 4.77
N ARG A 295 18.65 -13.92 4.56
CA ARG A 295 19.66 -14.94 4.78
C ARG A 295 20.92 -14.75 3.94
N TYR A 296 20.75 -14.26 2.70
CA TYR A 296 21.83 -14.06 1.74
C TYR A 296 22.36 -12.61 1.71
N GLY A 297 21.84 -11.72 2.55
CA GLY A 297 22.22 -10.30 2.56
C GLY A 297 21.73 -9.52 1.34
N LEU A 298 20.68 -10.02 0.67
CA LEU A 298 20.11 -9.45 -0.55
C LEU A 298 18.81 -8.69 -0.33
N GLN A 299 18.39 -8.50 0.93
CA GLN A 299 17.12 -7.85 1.28
C GLN A 299 17.00 -6.42 0.78
N ASP A 300 18.14 -5.70 0.70
CA ASP A 300 18.17 -4.30 0.28
C ASP A 300 18.51 -4.16 -1.21
N TYR A 301 18.00 -5.07 -2.04
CA TYR A 301 18.16 -5.00 -3.49
C TYR A 301 16.81 -5.00 -4.21
N VAL A 302 16.68 -4.10 -5.20
CA VAL A 302 15.62 -4.12 -6.19
C VAL A 302 15.99 -5.14 -7.25
N ARG A 303 15.13 -6.13 -7.48
CA ARG A 303 15.38 -7.21 -8.42
C ARG A 303 14.89 -6.86 -9.81
N LEU A 304 15.75 -7.03 -10.79
CA LEU A 304 15.45 -6.86 -12.21
C LEU A 304 15.71 -8.18 -12.94
N SER A 305 14.87 -8.48 -13.91
CA SER A 305 15.04 -9.64 -14.77
C SER A 305 15.73 -9.26 -16.09
N PHE A 306 16.52 -10.16 -16.62
CA PHE A 306 17.03 -10.09 -18.00
C PHE A 306 15.95 -10.49 -19.03
N CYS A 307 14.93 -11.23 -18.64
CA CYS A 307 13.82 -11.65 -19.51
C CYS A 307 12.52 -10.90 -19.18
N ASP A 308 11.63 -10.76 -20.16
CA ASP A 308 10.33 -10.09 -20.00
C ASP A 308 9.16 -11.06 -19.70
N ASP A 309 9.43 -12.36 -19.68
CA ASP A 309 8.49 -13.45 -19.43
C ASP A 309 8.85 -14.28 -18.19
N HIS A 310 9.35 -13.61 -17.15
CA HIS A 310 9.83 -14.28 -15.94
C HIS A 310 8.76 -15.19 -15.31
N PRO A 311 9.06 -16.45 -14.95
CA PRO A 311 8.08 -17.42 -14.44
C PRO A 311 7.32 -16.97 -13.20
N MET A 312 7.93 -16.15 -12.34
CA MET A 312 7.27 -15.61 -11.18
C MET A 312 6.13 -14.62 -11.55
N ALA A 313 6.30 -13.83 -12.62
CA ALA A 313 5.25 -12.94 -13.10
C ALA A 313 4.02 -13.75 -13.57
N TYR A 314 4.23 -14.87 -14.26
CA TYR A 314 3.15 -15.79 -14.61
C TYR A 314 2.42 -16.35 -13.38
N ARG A 315 3.17 -16.76 -12.34
CA ARG A 315 2.59 -17.23 -11.08
C ARG A 315 1.73 -16.16 -10.43
N LYS A 316 2.26 -14.93 -10.28
CA LYS A 316 1.55 -13.80 -9.69
C LYS A 316 0.28 -13.41 -10.47
N HIS A 317 0.35 -13.49 -11.80
CA HIS A 317 -0.83 -13.28 -12.63
C HIS A 317 -1.92 -14.34 -12.36
N LYS A 318 -1.55 -15.61 -12.21
CA LYS A 318 -2.47 -16.70 -11.83
C LYS A 318 -3.09 -16.48 -10.44
N GLU A 319 -2.37 -15.81 -9.55
CA GLU A 319 -2.85 -15.41 -8.22
C GLU A 319 -3.77 -14.15 -8.27
N GLY A 320 -4.04 -13.61 -9.47
CA GLY A 320 -4.96 -12.47 -9.67
C GLY A 320 -4.30 -11.09 -9.68
N ALA A 321 -2.97 -11.00 -9.65
CA ALA A 321 -2.27 -9.71 -9.70
C ALA A 321 -2.43 -9.03 -11.07
N SER A 322 -2.68 -7.71 -11.07
CA SER A 322 -2.75 -6.87 -12.27
C SER A 322 -1.37 -6.34 -12.64
N LEU A 323 -0.55 -7.20 -13.27
CA LEU A 323 0.84 -6.91 -13.51
C LEU A 323 1.09 -6.00 -14.72
N VAL A 324 2.06 -5.12 -14.54
CA VAL A 324 2.67 -4.31 -15.60
C VAL A 324 4.18 -4.53 -15.60
N LEU A 325 4.79 -4.37 -16.77
CA LEU A 325 6.21 -4.51 -16.99
C LEU A 325 6.85 -3.13 -17.17
N LEU A 326 7.76 -2.81 -16.28
CA LEU A 326 8.61 -1.64 -16.36
C LEU A 326 9.90 -1.96 -17.10
N TYR A 327 10.34 -1.04 -17.93
CA TYR A 327 11.62 -1.11 -18.64
C TYR A 327 12.64 -0.26 -17.90
N ILE A 328 13.70 -0.88 -17.47
CA ILE A 328 14.77 -0.25 -16.73
C ILE A 328 15.99 -0.11 -17.65
N ASP A 329 16.53 1.10 -17.70
CA ASP A 329 17.69 1.42 -18.50
C ASP A 329 18.87 0.48 -18.14
N VAL A 330 19.61 0.03 -19.15
CA VAL A 330 20.75 -0.87 -18.99
C VAL A 330 21.88 -0.22 -18.17
N ASP A 331 21.97 1.09 -18.11
CA ASP A 331 23.00 1.84 -17.40
C ASP A 331 23.01 1.53 -15.89
N VAL A 332 21.92 1.05 -15.30
CA VAL A 332 21.88 0.63 -13.89
C VAL A 332 22.84 -0.55 -13.61
N ALA A 333 23.20 -1.33 -14.63
CA ALA A 333 24.21 -2.40 -14.50
C ALA A 333 25.61 -1.87 -14.10
N ALA A 334 25.88 -0.62 -14.43
CA ALA A 334 27.14 0.05 -14.12
C ALA A 334 27.22 0.64 -12.71
N PHE A 335 26.13 0.61 -11.93
CA PHE A 335 26.15 1.15 -10.57
C PHE A 335 27.05 0.33 -9.66
N LYS A 336 27.77 1.01 -8.75
CA LYS A 336 28.82 0.42 -7.92
C LYS A 336 28.37 -0.83 -7.16
N GLU A 337 27.15 -0.79 -6.57
CA GLU A 337 26.62 -1.85 -5.73
C GLU A 337 25.74 -2.85 -6.51
N THR A 338 25.65 -2.76 -7.85
CA THR A 338 24.87 -3.70 -8.65
C THR A 338 25.49 -5.11 -8.59
N LEU A 339 24.62 -6.11 -8.42
CA LEU A 339 24.98 -7.52 -8.47
C LEU A 339 24.28 -8.21 -9.64
N PHE A 340 24.92 -9.24 -10.18
CA PHE A 340 24.36 -10.14 -11.19
C PHE A 340 24.25 -11.53 -10.61
N THR A 341 23.16 -12.24 -10.91
CA THR A 341 22.99 -13.63 -10.53
C THR A 341 22.82 -14.51 -11.77
N ASP A 342 23.38 -15.71 -11.73
CA ASP A 342 23.28 -16.67 -12.83
C ASP A 342 21.88 -17.29 -12.99
N ARG A 343 21.04 -17.15 -11.97
CA ARG A 343 19.66 -17.64 -11.88
C ARG A 343 18.87 -16.83 -10.83
N ASN A 344 17.62 -17.20 -10.60
CA ASN A 344 16.83 -16.57 -9.52
C ASN A 344 17.55 -16.70 -8.17
N ALA A 345 17.77 -15.59 -7.48
CA ALA A 345 18.47 -15.55 -6.20
C ALA A 345 17.68 -16.20 -5.04
N ALA A 346 16.41 -16.55 -5.23
CA ALA A 346 15.69 -17.44 -4.33
C ALA A 346 16.01 -18.93 -4.51
N SER A 347 16.88 -19.29 -5.45
CA SER A 347 17.38 -20.66 -5.64
C SER A 347 18.49 -20.98 -4.63
N ASN A 348 18.52 -22.21 -4.10
CA ASN A 348 19.56 -22.63 -3.14
C ASN A 348 20.99 -22.70 -3.73
N SER A 349 21.14 -22.66 -5.05
CA SER A 349 22.40 -22.85 -5.75
C SER A 349 22.77 -21.70 -6.68
N PHE A 350 22.28 -20.48 -6.40
CA PHE A 350 22.63 -19.32 -7.22
C PHE A 350 24.07 -18.87 -6.95
N SER A 351 24.70 -18.32 -7.97
CA SER A 351 25.98 -17.62 -7.89
C SER A 351 25.78 -16.15 -8.21
N HIS A 352 26.46 -15.27 -7.51
CA HIS A 352 26.38 -13.83 -7.77
C HIS A 352 27.76 -13.19 -7.80
N GLY A 353 27.84 -12.01 -8.40
CA GLY A 353 29.02 -11.15 -8.41
C GLY A 353 28.64 -9.74 -8.83
N GLY A 354 29.45 -8.75 -8.39
CA GLY A 354 29.19 -7.35 -8.68
C GLY A 354 30.05 -6.77 -9.81
N ASP A 355 30.98 -7.51 -10.34
CA ASP A 355 31.96 -7.13 -11.36
C ASP A 355 31.67 -7.74 -12.73
N TYR A 356 32.52 -7.46 -13.68
CA TYR A 356 32.43 -8.06 -15.01
C TYR A 356 32.48 -9.58 -14.98
N GLU A 357 33.29 -10.17 -14.11
CA GLU A 357 33.40 -11.63 -13.98
C GLU A 357 32.09 -12.23 -13.40
N GLY A 358 31.43 -11.49 -12.50
CA GLY A 358 30.08 -11.83 -12.04
C GLY A 358 29.05 -11.81 -13.18
N LEU A 359 29.11 -10.81 -14.04
CA LEU A 359 28.23 -10.74 -15.23
C LEU A 359 28.48 -11.86 -16.21
N LEU A 360 29.72 -12.32 -16.41
CA LEU A 360 30.04 -13.44 -17.33
C LEU A 360 29.39 -14.77 -16.90
N LYS A 361 29.02 -14.93 -15.63
CA LYS A 361 28.29 -16.11 -15.15
C LYS A 361 26.84 -16.16 -15.64
N VAL A 362 26.30 -15.01 -16.07
CA VAL A 362 24.92 -14.93 -16.61
C VAL A 362 24.88 -15.50 -18.01
N ASN A 363 24.10 -16.54 -18.22
CA ASN A 363 23.85 -17.06 -19.55
C ASN A 363 22.83 -16.19 -20.30
N ILE A 364 23.30 -15.10 -20.93
CA ILE A 364 22.47 -14.16 -21.69
C ILE A 364 21.66 -14.86 -22.78
N SER A 365 22.17 -15.92 -23.38
CA SER A 365 21.43 -16.67 -24.42
C SER A 365 20.22 -17.39 -23.82
N ALA A 366 20.31 -17.87 -22.59
CA ALA A 366 19.18 -18.51 -21.91
C ALA A 366 18.11 -17.48 -21.57
N THR A 367 18.49 -16.24 -21.13
CA THR A 367 17.53 -15.20 -20.77
C THR A 367 16.75 -14.62 -21.94
N LYS A 368 17.23 -14.82 -23.18
CA LYS A 368 16.56 -14.36 -24.42
C LYS A 368 15.58 -15.36 -25.00
N ARG A 369 15.48 -16.54 -24.41
CA ARG A 369 14.53 -17.57 -24.89
C ARG A 369 13.13 -17.21 -24.44
N ASN A 370 12.14 -17.44 -25.28
CA ASN A 370 10.73 -17.33 -24.98
C ASN A 370 10.17 -18.67 -24.47
N TYR A 371 9.24 -18.60 -23.50
CA TYR A 371 8.48 -19.76 -23.01
C TYR A 371 9.33 -20.89 -22.45
N VAL A 372 10.33 -20.57 -21.63
CA VAL A 372 11.17 -21.57 -20.98
C VAL A 372 10.38 -22.28 -19.88
N SER A 373 10.23 -23.58 -19.97
CA SER A 373 9.50 -24.41 -19.00
C SER A 373 10.46 -25.16 -18.05
N ARG A 374 9.93 -25.60 -16.90
CA ARG A 374 10.70 -26.37 -15.90
C ARG A 374 11.35 -27.64 -16.49
N ASN A 375 10.75 -28.24 -17.52
CA ASN A 375 11.27 -29.45 -18.17
C ASN A 375 12.60 -29.21 -18.90
N GLN A 376 13.02 -27.98 -19.11
CA GLN A 376 14.27 -27.60 -19.74
C GLN A 376 15.45 -27.57 -18.75
N GLY A 377 15.25 -27.99 -17.50
CA GLY A 377 16.32 -28.19 -16.52
C GLY A 377 17.11 -26.90 -16.24
N GLU A 378 18.43 -26.97 -16.44
CA GLU A 378 19.36 -25.87 -16.15
C GLU A 378 19.02 -24.59 -16.93
N ILE A 379 18.55 -24.70 -18.17
CA ILE A 379 18.16 -23.53 -18.98
C ILE A 379 17.00 -22.78 -18.33
N PHE A 380 16.05 -23.46 -17.71
CA PHE A 380 14.95 -22.81 -16.96
C PHE A 380 15.47 -22.01 -15.78
N HIS A 381 16.49 -22.50 -15.08
CA HIS A 381 17.11 -21.76 -13.98
C HIS A 381 17.89 -20.54 -14.48
N GLN A 382 18.71 -20.71 -15.51
CA GLN A 382 19.51 -19.65 -16.13
C GLN A 382 18.64 -18.55 -16.79
N HIS A 383 17.47 -18.91 -17.30
CA HIS A 383 16.49 -17.94 -17.85
C HIS A 383 16.05 -16.92 -16.81
N GLN A 384 16.05 -17.27 -15.54
CA GLN A 384 15.65 -16.45 -14.41
C GLN A 384 16.81 -15.67 -13.78
N ALA A 385 17.90 -15.45 -14.52
CA ALA A 385 19.00 -14.61 -14.06
C ALA A 385 18.53 -13.20 -13.77
N GLU A 386 19.12 -12.58 -12.73
CA GLU A 386 18.70 -11.27 -12.22
C GLU A 386 19.86 -10.28 -12.24
N CYS A 387 19.53 -9.03 -12.46
CA CYS A 387 20.35 -7.85 -12.16
C CYS A 387 19.74 -7.16 -10.93
N MET A 388 20.51 -7.01 -9.87
CA MET A 388 20.02 -6.53 -8.59
C MET A 388 20.64 -5.19 -8.25
N ILE A 389 19.81 -4.18 -8.01
CA ILE A 389 20.24 -2.81 -7.75
C ILE A 389 20.09 -2.50 -6.27
N LYS A 390 21.15 -2.06 -5.62
CA LYS A 390 21.16 -1.73 -4.20
C LYS A 390 20.18 -0.60 -3.90
N THR A 391 19.33 -0.80 -2.92
CA THR A 391 18.42 0.16 -2.28
C THR A 391 17.39 0.82 -3.20
N PHE A 392 17.81 1.46 -4.32
CA PHE A 392 16.98 2.39 -5.06
C PHE A 392 17.32 2.46 -6.55
N ILE A 393 16.28 2.50 -7.40
CA ILE A 393 16.40 2.80 -8.83
C ILE A 393 15.67 4.13 -9.08
N PRO A 394 16.39 5.21 -9.39
CA PRO A 394 15.78 6.51 -9.66
C PRO A 394 14.82 6.47 -10.86
N LEU A 395 13.75 7.25 -10.80
CA LEU A 395 12.68 7.28 -11.81
C LEU A 395 13.21 7.51 -13.23
N LYS A 396 14.26 8.30 -13.40
CA LYS A 396 14.90 8.59 -14.70
C LYS A 396 15.42 7.36 -15.43
N TYR A 397 15.65 6.24 -14.72
CA TYR A 397 16.06 4.96 -15.30
C TYR A 397 14.88 4.03 -15.60
N ILE A 398 13.65 4.47 -15.37
CA ILE A 398 12.42 3.73 -15.69
C ILE A 398 11.83 4.33 -16.95
N THR A 399 12.17 3.77 -18.12
CA THR A 399 11.95 4.41 -19.42
C THR A 399 10.50 4.41 -19.90
N ASN A 400 9.61 3.60 -19.31
CA ASN A 400 8.21 3.50 -19.72
C ASN A 400 7.22 3.70 -18.56
N ILE A 401 7.61 4.43 -17.54
CA ILE A 401 6.77 4.62 -16.32
C ILE A 401 5.40 5.25 -16.60
N ASP A 402 5.31 6.10 -17.65
CA ASP A 402 4.06 6.75 -18.03
C ASP A 402 3.14 5.85 -18.87
N ASN A 403 3.73 4.90 -19.59
CA ASN A 403 3.00 3.93 -20.38
C ASN A 403 3.60 2.52 -20.20
N PRO A 404 3.43 1.92 -19.00
CA PRO A 404 3.99 0.60 -18.72
C PRO A 404 3.31 -0.48 -19.55
N ARG A 405 4.07 -1.44 -20.03
CA ARG A 405 3.54 -2.56 -20.82
C ARG A 405 2.67 -3.46 -19.93
N LYS A 406 1.42 -3.67 -20.32
CA LYS A 406 0.58 -4.69 -19.67
C LYS A 406 1.18 -6.08 -19.94
N MET A 407 1.23 -6.90 -18.89
CA MET A 407 1.63 -8.30 -19.04
C MET A 407 0.39 -9.13 -19.38
N ASN A 408 0.42 -9.74 -20.57
CA ASN A 408 -0.62 -10.67 -21.02
C ASN A 408 0.02 -12.05 -21.08
N PHE A 409 -0.43 -12.93 -20.23
CA PHE A 409 -0.02 -14.34 -20.23
C PHE A 409 -1.09 -15.15 -21.00
N ARG A 410 -0.65 -15.82 -22.04
CA ARG A 410 -1.49 -16.74 -22.83
C ARG A 410 -1.54 -18.13 -22.20
#